data_98f23cac98dbac2b9544ae19786240b5
#
_entry.id   98f23cac98dbac2b9544ae19786240b5
#
_cell.length_a   1.000
_cell.length_b   1.000
_cell.length_c   1.000
_cell.angle_alpha   90.00
_cell.angle_beta   90.00
_cell.angle_gamma   90.00
#
_symmetry.space_group_name_H-M   'P 1'
#
loop_
_entity.id
_entity.type
_entity.pdbx_description
1 polymer ?
#
loop_
_entity_poly.entity_id
_entity_poly.type
_entity_poly.pdbx_seq_one_letter_code
_entity_poly.pdbx_strand_id
1 'polypeptide(L)'
;MAVLLVAATACSGSRAGDSGTGPSPATSTPASSTLALPPPAPRYRRPPQFVMVSFDGSGDPRLWRHWRAVGARTGARFSFFLSGVYLLDPADRQLYHPPRHPAGSSDIGFSPSAAAVRALVRQIDLGYAEGHEIGTHYNGHFCKPYPGNIGSWSRRDWRDEIGQFHKLMRHAGLAVPDSEIRGGRTPCLQGRLGRLYPVLRSQGMTYDTSQADMPGDWPRRRDGIWSFPLALIRLVGTPWRSLSMDYNFYVNQSGARTVSRRRSRILADDVFASYMRYFRANYHGDRAPIDVGNHFATWNHGAYVDALTRFVEAVCNRPEVRCVTYSSLVSWLNAQRPGWLARDRAGRFRRMR
;
A
#
# COMPACT_ATOMS: atom_id res chain seq x y z
N MET A 1 -33.53 28.44 32.25
CA MET A 1 -33.40 29.88 32.15
C MET A 1 -32.68 30.17 30.86
N ALA A 2 -33.46 30.67 29.90
CA ALA A 2 -33.38 31.76 28.98
C ALA A 2 -32.23 31.68 27.97
N VAL A 3 -32.43 31.28 26.72
CA VAL A 3 -33.00 31.93 25.51
C VAL A 3 -32.40 33.33 25.26
N LEU A 4 -31.67 33.43 24.16
CA LEU A 4 -31.76 34.60 23.25
C LEU A 4 -31.41 34.21 21.80
N LEU A 5 -32.46 34.22 20.95
CA LEU A 5 -32.40 34.35 19.49
C LEU A 5 -32.07 35.76 19.12
N VAL A 6 -31.28 35.99 18.05
CA VAL A 6 -31.37 37.21 17.25
C VAL A 6 -31.35 36.83 15.78
N ALA A 7 -32.45 37.13 15.11
CA ALA A 7 -32.64 37.13 13.66
C ALA A 7 -32.47 38.57 13.14
N ALA A 8 -31.90 38.74 11.95
CA ALA A 8 -32.13 39.92 11.08
C ALA A 8 -31.75 39.51 9.64
N THR A 9 -32.68 39.33 8.84
CA THR A 9 -33.44 40.07 7.82
C THR A 9 -32.67 40.44 6.55
N ALA A 10 -33.28 40.00 5.47
CA ALA A 10 -32.95 40.07 4.06
C ALA A 10 -32.79 41.50 3.50
N CYS A 11 -32.03 41.58 2.40
CA CYS A 11 -32.35 42.53 1.33
C CYS A 11 -32.05 41.91 -0.04
N SER A 12 -33.09 41.85 -0.83
CA SER A 12 -33.18 41.48 -2.23
C SER A 12 -32.63 42.57 -3.14
N GLY A 13 -32.00 42.15 -4.26
CA GLY A 13 -31.62 43.06 -5.36
C GLY A 13 -31.46 42.27 -6.65
N SER A 14 -32.51 42.20 -7.43
CA SER A 14 -32.57 41.71 -8.81
C SER A 14 -31.84 42.67 -9.76
N ARG A 15 -31.07 42.12 -10.70
CA ARG A 15 -31.00 42.63 -12.09
C ARG A 15 -30.51 41.60 -13.09
N ALA A 16 -31.11 41.68 -14.26
CA ALA A 16 -31.12 40.75 -15.37
C ALA A 16 -29.89 40.82 -16.27
N GLY A 17 -29.62 39.67 -16.92
CA GLY A 17 -29.34 39.59 -18.34
C GLY A 17 -27.88 39.77 -18.75
N ASP A 18 -27.19 38.69 -19.08
CA ASP A 18 -26.55 38.63 -20.42
C ASP A 18 -26.31 37.18 -20.84
N SER A 19 -26.71 36.88 -22.06
CA SER A 19 -26.56 35.59 -22.73
C SER A 19 -25.18 35.53 -23.39
N GLY A 20 -24.26 34.78 -22.77
CA GLY A 20 -22.96 34.44 -23.35
C GLY A 20 -22.83 32.96 -23.55
N THR A 21 -22.87 32.49 -24.81
CA THR A 21 -22.52 31.16 -25.22
C THR A 21 -21.03 30.91 -24.96
N GLY A 22 -20.72 30.24 -23.83
CA GLY A 22 -19.40 29.76 -23.54
C GLY A 22 -19.19 28.35 -24.12
N PRO A 23 -17.99 27.99 -24.59
CA PRO A 23 -17.71 26.67 -25.15
C PRO A 23 -17.80 25.59 -24.06
N SER A 24 -18.41 24.48 -24.43
CA SER A 24 -18.50 23.23 -23.66
C SER A 24 -17.15 22.84 -23.08
N PRO A 25 -17.03 22.47 -21.80
CA PRO A 25 -15.77 21.98 -21.27
C PRO A 25 -15.43 20.65 -21.95
N ALA A 26 -14.31 20.64 -22.64
CA ALA A 26 -13.71 19.41 -23.12
C ALA A 26 -13.47 18.45 -21.93
N THR A 27 -14.11 17.30 -21.99
CA THR A 27 -13.83 16.17 -21.10
C THR A 27 -12.38 15.75 -21.28
N SER A 28 -11.49 16.29 -20.47
CA SER A 28 -10.13 15.79 -20.34
C SER A 28 -10.20 14.46 -19.61
N THR A 29 -10.10 13.38 -20.38
CA THR A 29 -9.78 12.05 -19.86
C THR A 29 -8.51 12.17 -19.01
N PRO A 30 -8.49 11.78 -17.73
CA PRO A 30 -7.25 11.80 -16.97
C PRO A 30 -6.30 10.81 -17.61
N ALA A 31 -5.24 11.34 -18.24
CA ALA A 31 -4.15 10.51 -18.71
C ALA A 31 -3.57 9.77 -17.51
N SER A 32 -3.65 8.45 -17.53
CA SER A 32 -2.95 7.54 -16.62
C SER A 32 -1.46 7.86 -16.69
N SER A 33 -1.02 8.80 -15.86
CA SER A 33 0.40 9.08 -15.67
C SER A 33 1.00 7.97 -14.80
N THR A 34 1.11 6.77 -15.35
CA THR A 34 2.18 5.89 -14.95
C THR A 34 3.46 6.67 -15.24
N LEU A 35 4.01 7.32 -14.23
CA LEU A 35 5.36 7.87 -14.31
C LEU A 35 6.28 6.69 -14.61
N ALA A 36 6.41 6.37 -15.90
CA ALA A 36 7.39 5.42 -16.38
C ALA A 36 8.73 5.93 -15.85
N LEU A 37 9.36 5.13 -14.99
CA LEU A 37 10.74 5.39 -14.63
C LEU A 37 11.51 5.55 -15.94
N PRO A 38 12.30 6.62 -16.09
CA PRO A 38 13.09 6.79 -17.29
C PRO A 38 13.91 5.51 -17.50
N PRO A 39 14.05 5.04 -18.75
CA PRO A 39 14.86 3.87 -19.06
C PRO A 39 16.23 4.09 -18.40
N PRO A 40 16.87 3.04 -17.83
CA PRO A 40 18.11 3.18 -17.11
C PRO A 40 19.13 3.85 -18.04
N ALA A 41 19.49 5.08 -17.71
CA ALA A 41 20.53 5.78 -18.45
C ALA A 41 21.82 4.94 -18.36
N PRO A 42 22.58 4.76 -19.46
CA PRO A 42 23.80 3.93 -19.48
C PRO A 42 24.89 4.37 -18.48
N ARG A 43 24.68 5.47 -17.78
CA ARG A 43 25.59 6.09 -16.83
C ARG A 43 25.49 5.58 -15.38
N TYR A 44 24.46 4.79 -14.99
CA TYR A 44 24.39 4.27 -13.64
C TYR A 44 25.23 3.00 -13.51
N ARG A 45 26.40 3.13 -12.88
CA ARG A 45 27.25 1.98 -12.54
C ARG A 45 26.64 1.10 -11.44
N ARG A 46 25.62 1.62 -10.72
CA ARG A 46 24.80 0.93 -9.71
C ARG A 46 23.33 1.21 -9.99
N PRO A 47 22.43 0.26 -9.69
CA PRO A 47 20.99 0.55 -9.76
C PRO A 47 20.63 1.63 -8.71
N PRO A 48 19.55 2.39 -8.93
CA PRO A 48 18.99 3.23 -7.88
C PRO A 48 18.64 2.38 -6.65
N GLN A 49 18.67 2.98 -5.48
CA GLN A 49 18.08 2.36 -4.31
C GLN A 49 16.58 2.53 -4.37
N PHE A 50 15.88 1.45 -4.67
CA PHE A 50 14.43 1.44 -4.64
C PHE A 50 13.92 1.26 -3.21
N VAL A 51 12.88 2.00 -2.88
CA VAL A 51 12.16 1.91 -1.60
C VAL A 51 10.67 1.80 -1.92
N MET A 52 10.06 0.68 -1.54
CA MET A 52 8.63 0.46 -1.60
C MET A 52 8.06 0.57 -0.20
N VAL A 53 7.00 1.34 -0.08
CA VAL A 53 6.18 1.43 1.13
C VAL A 53 4.77 1.05 0.78
N SER A 54 4.23 0.08 1.50
CA SER A 54 2.88 -0.43 1.30
C SER A 54 2.04 -0.38 2.56
N PHE A 55 0.73 -0.31 2.36
CA PHE A 55 -0.23 -0.21 3.45
C PHE A 55 -1.33 -1.26 3.29
N ASP A 56 -1.43 -2.16 4.27
CA ASP A 56 -2.42 -3.22 4.29
C ASP A 56 -3.75 -2.73 4.87
N GLY A 57 -4.86 -3.18 4.29
CA GLY A 57 -6.22 -2.82 4.66
C GLY A 57 -6.68 -1.47 4.13
N SER A 58 -5.93 -0.42 4.37
CA SER A 58 -6.12 0.95 3.84
C SER A 58 -7.53 1.52 4.02
N GLY A 59 -8.19 1.24 5.17
CA GLY A 59 -9.59 1.60 5.42
C GLY A 59 -9.81 2.96 6.13
N ASP A 60 -8.77 3.68 6.59
CA ASP A 60 -8.94 4.96 7.33
C ASP A 60 -8.68 6.19 6.45
N PRO A 61 -9.72 7.00 6.14
CA PRO A 61 -9.56 8.22 5.34
C PRO A 61 -8.60 9.26 5.94
N ARG A 62 -8.36 9.24 7.26
CA ARG A 62 -7.42 10.17 7.91
C ARG A 62 -5.99 9.81 7.59
N LEU A 63 -5.66 8.50 7.62
CA LEU A 63 -4.33 8.00 7.26
C LEU A 63 -4.08 8.15 5.76
N TRP A 64 -5.10 8.01 4.91
CA TRP A 64 -4.99 8.38 3.50
C TRP A 64 -4.52 9.82 3.31
N ARG A 65 -5.18 10.80 3.96
CA ARG A 65 -4.77 12.22 3.88
C ARG A 65 -3.33 12.42 4.35
N HIS A 66 -2.96 11.76 5.45
CA HIS A 66 -1.59 11.82 5.97
C HIS A 66 -0.57 11.33 4.94
N TRP A 67 -0.75 10.12 4.40
CA TRP A 67 0.22 9.52 3.48
C TRP A 67 0.26 10.21 2.12
N ARG A 68 -0.86 10.68 1.61
CA ARG A 68 -0.89 11.54 0.41
C ARG A 68 -0.08 12.81 0.62
N ALA A 69 -0.23 13.47 1.76
CA ALA A 69 0.56 14.65 2.10
C ALA A 69 2.06 14.33 2.24
N VAL A 70 2.42 13.16 2.81
CA VAL A 70 3.82 12.69 2.84
C VAL A 70 4.34 12.46 1.41
N GLY A 71 3.57 11.79 0.56
CA GLY A 71 3.91 11.57 -0.84
C GLY A 71 4.13 12.88 -1.62
N ALA A 72 3.24 13.85 -1.43
CA ALA A 72 3.32 15.16 -2.09
C ALA A 72 4.62 15.91 -1.75
N ARG A 73 5.03 15.96 -0.47
CA ARG A 73 6.23 16.70 -0.06
C ARG A 73 7.55 15.98 -0.28
N THR A 74 7.53 14.65 -0.44
CA THR A 74 8.74 13.83 -0.63
C THR A 74 8.91 13.30 -2.05
N GLY A 75 7.93 13.47 -2.92
CA GLY A 75 7.88 12.84 -4.25
C GLY A 75 7.69 11.34 -4.23
N ALA A 76 7.51 10.73 -3.04
CA ALA A 76 7.30 9.28 -2.91
C ALA A 76 5.94 8.85 -3.48
N ARG A 77 5.90 7.63 -4.03
CA ARG A 77 4.67 6.96 -4.44
C ARG A 77 4.54 5.65 -3.66
N PHE A 78 3.39 5.46 -3.07
CA PHE A 78 3.08 4.35 -2.18
C PHE A 78 2.14 3.35 -2.86
N SER A 79 2.10 2.11 -2.36
CA SER A 79 1.14 1.09 -2.78
C SER A 79 0.16 0.81 -1.64
N PHE A 80 -1.13 1.00 -1.90
CA PHE A 80 -2.19 0.81 -0.92
C PHE A 80 -2.94 -0.48 -1.26
N PHE A 81 -2.83 -1.48 -0.41
CA PHE A 81 -3.51 -2.76 -0.56
C PHE A 81 -4.86 -2.71 0.16
N LEU A 82 -5.92 -2.54 -0.62
CA LEU A 82 -7.27 -2.39 -0.07
C LEU A 82 -7.83 -3.74 0.39
N SER A 83 -8.48 -3.75 1.56
CA SER A 83 -9.42 -4.82 1.93
C SER A 83 -10.81 -4.47 1.40
N GLY A 84 -11.34 -5.28 0.46
CA GLY A 84 -12.58 -4.96 -0.25
C GLY A 84 -13.79 -4.76 0.65
N VAL A 85 -13.83 -5.41 1.82
CA VAL A 85 -14.93 -5.24 2.79
C VAL A 85 -15.04 -3.82 3.35
N TYR A 86 -13.98 -3.02 3.31
CA TYR A 86 -14.06 -1.61 3.69
C TYR A 86 -14.79 -0.73 2.66
N LEU A 87 -15.09 -1.28 1.49
CA LEU A 87 -15.93 -0.64 0.47
C LEU A 87 -17.42 -0.95 0.64
N LEU A 88 -17.77 -1.69 1.68
CA LEU A 88 -19.16 -2.01 2.05
C LEU A 88 -19.49 -1.43 3.42
N ASP A 89 -20.72 -0.97 3.56
CA ASP A 89 -21.31 -0.67 4.85
C ASP A 89 -22.10 -1.87 5.40
N PRO A 90 -22.68 -1.79 6.63
CA PRO A 90 -23.42 -2.90 7.20
C PRO A 90 -24.67 -3.32 6.41
N ALA A 91 -25.29 -2.42 5.63
CA ALA A 91 -26.46 -2.73 4.80
C ALA A 91 -26.06 -3.58 3.60
N ASP A 92 -24.89 -3.31 3.03
CA ASP A 92 -24.39 -3.96 1.81
C ASP A 92 -23.50 -5.17 2.08
N ARG A 93 -23.23 -5.53 3.34
CA ARG A 93 -22.30 -6.61 3.70
C ARG A 93 -22.59 -7.94 3.01
N GLN A 94 -23.88 -8.23 2.74
CA GLN A 94 -24.32 -9.47 2.09
C GLN A 94 -23.88 -9.56 0.61
N LEU A 95 -23.37 -8.49 0.01
CA LEU A 95 -22.79 -8.51 -1.34
C LEU A 95 -21.44 -9.25 -1.39
N TYR A 96 -20.79 -9.41 -0.24
CA TYR A 96 -19.57 -10.19 -0.14
C TYR A 96 -19.85 -11.64 0.24
N HIS A 97 -19.43 -12.55 -0.62
CA HIS A 97 -19.59 -14.00 -0.46
C HIS A 97 -18.21 -14.66 -0.31
N PRO A 98 -17.61 -14.62 0.88
CA PRO A 98 -16.24 -15.11 1.06
C PRO A 98 -16.15 -16.61 0.78
N PRO A 99 -15.07 -17.08 0.14
CA PRO A 99 -14.86 -18.51 -0.03
C PRO A 99 -14.88 -19.24 1.31
N ARG A 100 -15.72 -20.30 1.41
CA ARG A 100 -15.82 -21.19 2.58
C ARG A 100 -16.38 -20.55 3.86
N HIS A 101 -17.00 -19.39 3.76
CA HIS A 101 -17.65 -18.70 4.88
C HIS A 101 -19.05 -18.23 4.46
N PRO A 102 -19.95 -17.99 5.40
CA PRO A 102 -21.26 -17.41 5.09
C PRO A 102 -21.13 -16.04 4.43
N ALA A 103 -22.11 -15.68 3.58
CA ALA A 103 -22.19 -14.35 3.00
C ALA A 103 -22.16 -13.27 4.11
N GLY A 104 -21.52 -12.14 3.84
CA GLY A 104 -21.41 -11.04 4.80
C GLY A 104 -20.47 -11.31 5.98
N SER A 105 -19.61 -12.35 5.92
CA SER A 105 -18.58 -12.62 6.94
C SER A 105 -17.30 -11.86 6.66
N SER A 106 -16.62 -11.39 7.72
CA SER A 106 -15.28 -10.77 7.66
C SER A 106 -14.61 -10.82 9.04
N ASP A 107 -13.32 -11.14 9.10
CA ASP A 107 -12.53 -11.09 10.35
C ASP A 107 -12.10 -9.67 10.74
N ILE A 108 -12.25 -8.69 9.84
CA ILE A 108 -11.84 -7.29 10.05
C ILE A 108 -13.02 -6.29 10.02
N GLY A 109 -14.25 -6.79 9.88
CA GLY A 109 -15.46 -5.96 9.82
C GLY A 109 -15.65 -5.25 8.49
N PHE A 110 -16.51 -4.23 8.50
CA PHE A 110 -16.95 -3.42 7.36
C PHE A 110 -16.82 -1.94 7.70
N SER A 111 -16.92 -1.05 6.72
CA SER A 111 -17.05 0.38 7.00
C SER A 111 -18.29 0.66 7.87
N PRO A 112 -18.24 1.64 8.78
CA PRO A 112 -19.32 1.85 9.75
C PRO A 112 -20.61 2.42 9.12
N SER A 113 -20.54 3.00 7.92
CA SER A 113 -21.68 3.60 7.22
C SER A 113 -21.38 3.90 5.76
N ALA A 114 -22.43 4.09 4.95
CA ALA A 114 -22.30 4.56 3.56
C ALA A 114 -21.55 5.90 3.45
N ALA A 115 -21.67 6.79 4.42
CA ALA A 115 -20.91 8.04 4.45
C ALA A 115 -19.40 7.78 4.63
N ALA A 116 -19.03 6.80 5.45
CA ALA A 116 -17.63 6.39 5.64
C ALA A 116 -17.08 5.76 4.36
N VAL A 117 -17.86 4.90 3.67
CA VAL A 117 -17.49 4.35 2.36
C VAL A 117 -17.21 5.47 1.35
N ARG A 118 -18.14 6.42 1.20
CA ARG A 118 -17.94 7.56 0.27
C ARG A 118 -16.71 8.41 0.63
N ALA A 119 -16.45 8.59 1.91
CA ALA A 119 -15.26 9.32 2.36
C ALA A 119 -13.97 8.57 2.04
N LEU A 120 -13.97 7.24 2.16
CA LEU A 120 -12.85 6.36 1.81
C LEU A 120 -12.62 6.36 0.30
N VAL A 121 -13.64 6.11 -0.50
CA VAL A 121 -13.61 6.11 -1.98
C VAL A 121 -12.96 7.39 -2.49
N ARG A 122 -13.41 8.54 -2.02
CA ARG A 122 -12.82 9.84 -2.40
C ARG A 122 -11.31 9.91 -2.11
N GLN A 123 -10.84 9.35 -1.00
CA GLN A 123 -9.41 9.37 -0.70
C GLN A 123 -8.62 8.41 -1.59
N ILE A 124 -9.19 7.24 -1.91
CA ILE A 124 -8.59 6.27 -2.82
C ILE A 124 -8.43 6.89 -4.21
N ASP A 125 -9.50 7.49 -4.75
CA ASP A 125 -9.50 8.10 -6.08
C ASP A 125 -8.50 9.26 -6.17
N LEU A 126 -8.42 10.10 -5.14
CA LEU A 126 -7.41 11.15 -5.06
C LEU A 126 -5.99 10.57 -5.00
N GLY A 127 -5.77 9.52 -4.20
CA GLY A 127 -4.47 8.85 -4.12
C GLY A 127 -4.06 8.23 -5.46
N TYR A 128 -5.00 7.60 -6.16
CA TYR A 128 -4.77 7.05 -7.50
C TYR A 128 -4.42 8.15 -8.51
N ALA A 129 -5.17 9.25 -8.52
CA ALA A 129 -4.91 10.41 -9.39
C ALA A 129 -3.55 11.07 -9.10
N GLU A 130 -3.05 11.00 -7.87
CA GLU A 130 -1.73 11.47 -7.48
C GLU A 130 -0.59 10.50 -7.85
N GLY A 131 -0.91 9.35 -8.48
CA GLY A 131 0.06 8.35 -8.94
C GLY A 131 0.49 7.35 -7.86
N HIS A 132 -0.25 7.23 -6.77
CA HIS A 132 -0.13 6.10 -5.86
C HIS A 132 -0.73 4.85 -6.49
N GLU A 133 -0.23 3.68 -6.11
CA GLU A 133 -0.73 2.41 -6.59
C GLU A 133 -1.84 1.89 -5.68
N ILE A 134 -2.90 1.38 -6.28
CA ILE A 134 -3.95 0.65 -5.62
C ILE A 134 -3.78 -0.82 -5.95
N GLY A 135 -3.63 -1.64 -4.92
CA GLY A 135 -3.57 -3.10 -5.02
C GLY A 135 -4.57 -3.75 -4.09
N THR A 136 -4.50 -5.07 -3.97
CA THR A 136 -5.45 -5.81 -3.14
C THR A 136 -4.82 -6.39 -1.87
N HIS A 137 -5.50 -6.23 -0.74
CA HIS A 137 -5.32 -7.06 0.46
C HIS A 137 -6.44 -8.11 0.55
N TYR A 138 -7.03 -8.40 -0.62
CA TYR A 138 -8.22 -9.24 -0.79
C TYR A 138 -9.44 -8.63 -0.10
N ASN A 139 -10.27 -9.44 0.63
CA ASN A 139 -11.48 -8.86 1.21
C ASN A 139 -11.62 -9.12 2.72
N GLY A 140 -12.00 -10.35 3.12
CA GLY A 140 -12.48 -10.64 4.47
C GLY A 140 -11.41 -10.99 5.51
N HIS A 141 -10.14 -11.16 5.13
CA HIS A 141 -8.97 -11.35 6.01
C HIS A 141 -8.99 -12.63 6.86
N PHE A 142 -9.41 -13.76 6.29
CA PHE A 142 -9.53 -15.03 7.01
C PHE A 142 -8.18 -15.74 7.19
N CYS A 143 -7.60 -15.64 8.39
CA CYS A 143 -6.29 -16.20 8.72
C CYS A 143 -6.37 -17.49 9.54
N LYS A 144 -5.26 -18.27 9.56
CA LYS A 144 -5.10 -19.37 10.52
C LYS A 144 -5.20 -18.85 11.96
N PRO A 145 -5.62 -19.65 12.91
CA PRO A 145 -5.86 -21.10 12.82
C PRO A 145 -7.28 -21.52 12.40
N TYR A 146 -8.16 -20.58 12.09
CA TYR A 146 -9.58 -20.85 11.88
C TYR A 146 -9.87 -21.69 10.63
N PRO A 147 -10.94 -22.53 10.64
CA PRO A 147 -11.39 -23.24 9.45
C PRO A 147 -11.68 -22.29 8.29
N GLY A 148 -11.55 -22.77 7.05
CA GLY A 148 -11.84 -21.94 5.87
C GLY A 148 -10.78 -20.88 5.55
N ASN A 149 -9.68 -20.79 6.33
CA ASN A 149 -8.64 -19.79 6.17
C ASN A 149 -7.94 -19.84 4.79
N ILE A 150 -7.37 -18.72 4.41
CA ILE A 150 -6.71 -18.50 3.10
C ILE A 150 -5.53 -19.46 2.84
N GLY A 151 -4.87 -19.98 3.86
CA GLY A 151 -3.82 -20.99 3.73
C GLY A 151 -4.32 -22.33 3.16
N SER A 152 -5.63 -22.58 3.23
CA SER A 152 -6.29 -23.78 2.70
C SER A 152 -6.93 -23.59 1.32
N TRP A 153 -7.04 -22.36 0.82
CA TRP A 153 -7.79 -22.03 -0.39
C TRP A 153 -7.25 -22.73 -1.65
N SER A 154 -8.20 -23.15 -2.50
CA SER A 154 -7.97 -23.69 -3.84
C SER A 154 -7.77 -22.54 -4.85
N ARG A 155 -7.42 -22.89 -6.11
CA ARG A 155 -7.39 -21.92 -7.21
C ARG A 155 -8.77 -21.31 -7.50
N ARG A 156 -9.85 -22.05 -7.27
CA ARG A 156 -11.22 -21.55 -7.42
C ARG A 156 -11.50 -20.51 -6.35
N ASP A 157 -11.20 -20.81 -5.08
CA ASP A 157 -11.41 -19.88 -3.97
C ASP A 157 -10.66 -18.54 -4.22
N TRP A 158 -9.39 -18.62 -4.67
CA TRP A 158 -8.62 -17.41 -5.01
C TRP A 158 -9.22 -16.61 -6.18
N ARG A 159 -9.72 -17.29 -7.21
CA ARG A 159 -10.36 -16.62 -8.34
C ARG A 159 -11.66 -15.93 -7.93
N ASP A 160 -12.47 -16.62 -7.12
CA ASP A 160 -13.71 -16.10 -6.61
C ASP A 160 -13.46 -14.87 -5.72
N GLU A 161 -12.47 -14.94 -4.84
CA GLU A 161 -12.09 -13.83 -3.95
C GLU A 161 -11.62 -12.59 -4.72
N ILE A 162 -10.75 -12.75 -5.72
CA ILE A 162 -10.27 -11.63 -6.55
C ILE A 162 -11.42 -11.07 -7.39
N GLY A 163 -12.26 -11.94 -7.95
CA GLY A 163 -13.44 -11.49 -8.72
C GLY A 163 -14.42 -10.68 -7.86
N GLN A 164 -14.58 -11.05 -6.59
CA GLN A 164 -15.39 -10.28 -5.65
C GLN A 164 -14.71 -8.94 -5.32
N PHE A 165 -13.39 -8.90 -5.11
CA PHE A 165 -12.68 -7.64 -4.89
C PHE A 165 -12.98 -6.61 -5.98
N HIS A 166 -12.89 -6.99 -7.26
CA HIS A 166 -13.23 -6.12 -8.38
C HIS A 166 -14.72 -5.73 -8.39
N LYS A 167 -15.61 -6.66 -8.01
CA LYS A 167 -17.05 -6.40 -7.89
C LYS A 167 -17.35 -5.34 -6.83
N LEU A 168 -16.69 -5.44 -5.67
CA LEU A 168 -16.82 -4.47 -4.58
C LEU A 168 -16.27 -3.10 -4.95
N MET A 169 -15.15 -3.04 -5.67
CA MET A 169 -14.61 -1.78 -6.21
C MET A 169 -15.64 -1.07 -7.10
N ARG A 170 -16.21 -1.80 -8.06
CA ARG A 170 -17.23 -1.24 -8.97
C ARG A 170 -18.51 -0.85 -8.24
N HIS A 171 -18.97 -1.65 -7.26
CA HIS A 171 -20.14 -1.34 -6.44
C HIS A 171 -19.94 -0.02 -5.67
N ALA A 172 -18.77 0.17 -5.09
CA ALA A 172 -18.43 1.40 -4.37
C ALA A 172 -18.21 2.62 -5.28
N GLY A 173 -18.13 2.42 -6.60
CA GLY A 173 -17.90 3.50 -7.57
C GLY A 173 -16.47 4.02 -7.61
N LEU A 174 -15.47 3.18 -7.32
CA LEU A 174 -14.06 3.57 -7.44
C LEU A 174 -13.70 3.91 -8.88
N ALA A 175 -12.95 5.00 -9.06
CA ALA A 175 -12.43 5.42 -10.36
C ALA A 175 -11.22 4.57 -10.83
N VAL A 176 -10.69 3.71 -9.98
CA VAL A 176 -9.56 2.83 -10.28
C VAL A 176 -10.02 1.69 -11.18
N PRO A 177 -9.49 1.53 -12.42
CA PRO A 177 -9.85 0.41 -13.28
C PRO A 177 -9.41 -0.94 -12.70
N ASP A 178 -10.20 -2.00 -12.92
CA ASP A 178 -9.83 -3.36 -12.50
C ASP A 178 -8.44 -3.79 -13.03
N SER A 179 -8.09 -3.34 -14.24
CA SER A 179 -6.80 -3.63 -14.90
C SER A 179 -5.60 -2.99 -14.21
N GLU A 180 -5.80 -2.00 -13.35
CA GLU A 180 -4.74 -1.36 -12.58
C GLU A 180 -4.42 -2.08 -11.26
N ILE A 181 -5.23 -3.07 -10.88
CA ILE A 181 -4.93 -3.94 -9.73
C ILE A 181 -3.89 -4.98 -10.16
N ARG A 182 -2.63 -4.57 -10.09
CA ARG A 182 -1.48 -5.35 -10.61
C ARG A 182 -0.90 -6.36 -9.62
N GLY A 183 -1.33 -6.33 -8.36
CA GLY A 183 -0.84 -7.24 -7.33
C GLY A 183 -1.36 -6.88 -5.95
N GLY A 184 -0.74 -7.44 -4.93
CA GLY A 184 -1.17 -7.22 -3.55
C GLY A 184 -0.40 -8.05 -2.54
N ARG A 185 -0.95 -8.10 -1.33
CA ARG A 185 -0.44 -8.89 -0.21
C ARG A 185 -1.57 -9.72 0.39
N THR A 186 -1.33 -11.02 0.59
CA THR A 186 -2.29 -11.87 1.26
C THR A 186 -2.35 -11.55 2.75
N PRO A 187 -3.54 -11.55 3.35
CA PRO A 187 -3.68 -11.45 4.80
C PRO A 187 -2.76 -12.43 5.53
N CYS A 188 -2.15 -11.96 6.62
CA CYS A 188 -1.25 -12.75 7.46
C CYS A 188 -0.09 -13.42 6.70
N LEU A 189 0.25 -12.96 5.49
CA LEU A 189 1.23 -13.56 4.58
C LEU A 189 0.95 -15.04 4.30
N GLN A 190 -0.30 -15.47 4.35
CA GLN A 190 -0.71 -16.84 4.16
C GLN A 190 -1.15 -17.11 2.72
N GLY A 191 -1.09 -18.35 2.32
CA GLY A 191 -1.48 -18.80 0.99
C GLY A 191 -0.43 -19.73 0.38
N ARG A 192 -0.88 -20.65 -0.47
CA ARG A 192 0.02 -21.56 -1.19
C ARG A 192 0.34 -20.99 -2.56
N LEU A 193 1.57 -20.55 -2.78
CA LEU A 193 2.00 -19.88 -4.03
C LEU A 193 1.63 -20.66 -5.29
N GLY A 194 1.79 -22.00 -5.29
CA GLY A 194 1.42 -22.84 -6.43
C GLY A 194 -0.08 -22.87 -6.74
N ARG A 195 -0.94 -22.41 -5.81
CA ARG A 195 -2.37 -22.20 -6.04
C ARG A 195 -2.69 -20.75 -6.40
N LEU A 196 -2.03 -19.81 -5.76
CA LEU A 196 -2.25 -18.37 -5.91
C LEU A 196 -1.69 -17.83 -7.24
N TYR A 197 -0.41 -18.06 -7.54
CA TYR A 197 0.27 -17.43 -8.68
C TYR A 197 -0.36 -17.72 -10.05
N PRO A 198 -0.82 -18.96 -10.38
CA PRO A 198 -1.55 -19.19 -11.61
C PRO A 198 -2.84 -18.37 -11.73
N VAL A 199 -3.49 -18.08 -10.59
CA VAL A 199 -4.69 -17.23 -10.57
C VAL A 199 -4.31 -15.76 -10.76
N LEU A 200 -3.32 -15.24 -10.02
CA LEU A 200 -2.83 -13.86 -10.20
C LEU A 200 -2.50 -13.59 -11.67
N ARG A 201 -1.73 -14.50 -12.28
CA ARG A 201 -1.38 -14.38 -13.69
C ARG A 201 -2.60 -14.37 -14.62
N SER A 202 -3.60 -15.23 -14.38
CA SER A 202 -4.82 -15.27 -15.20
C SER A 202 -5.69 -14.02 -15.05
N GLN A 203 -5.49 -13.25 -13.98
CA GLN A 203 -6.16 -11.98 -13.70
C GLN A 203 -5.31 -10.75 -14.14
N GLY A 204 -4.21 -10.97 -14.85
CA GLY A 204 -3.33 -9.89 -15.32
C GLY A 204 -2.45 -9.25 -14.24
N MET A 205 -2.42 -9.82 -13.03
CA MET A 205 -1.54 -9.36 -11.97
C MET A 205 -0.09 -9.76 -12.25
N THR A 206 0.84 -8.94 -11.80
CA THR A 206 2.26 -9.07 -12.15
C THR A 206 3.17 -9.28 -10.96
N TYR A 207 2.68 -9.02 -9.74
CA TYR A 207 3.48 -9.18 -8.52
C TYR A 207 2.65 -9.67 -7.33
N ASP A 208 3.38 -10.17 -6.32
CA ASP A 208 2.90 -10.55 -4.99
C ASP A 208 3.95 -10.15 -3.95
N THR A 209 3.51 -9.65 -2.80
CA THR A 209 4.39 -9.28 -1.70
C THR A 209 4.02 -9.98 -0.38
N SER A 210 3.62 -11.26 -0.48
CA SER A 210 3.16 -12.09 0.64
C SER A 210 4.26 -12.99 1.22
N GLN A 211 5.53 -12.76 0.86
CA GLN A 211 6.64 -13.57 1.33
C GLN A 211 7.50 -12.78 2.32
N ALA A 212 8.34 -13.49 3.05
CA ALA A 212 9.38 -12.91 3.90
C ALA A 212 10.73 -13.45 3.47
N ASP A 213 11.78 -12.62 3.51
CA ASP A 213 13.15 -13.01 3.19
C ASP A 213 14.16 -12.12 3.98
N MET A 214 15.44 -12.30 3.74
CA MET A 214 16.48 -11.53 4.44
C MET A 214 16.70 -10.17 3.77
N PRO A 215 17.19 -9.16 4.53
CA PRO A 215 17.66 -7.92 3.93
C PRO A 215 18.77 -8.19 2.89
N GLY A 216 18.70 -7.52 1.74
CA GLY A 216 19.62 -7.74 0.64
C GLY A 216 19.14 -8.73 -0.42
N ASP A 217 18.04 -9.43 -0.18
CA ASP A 217 17.44 -10.28 -1.19
C ASP A 217 16.68 -9.47 -2.25
N TRP A 218 17.07 -9.69 -3.51
CA TRP A 218 16.42 -9.08 -4.64
C TRP A 218 15.13 -9.82 -5.02
N PRO A 219 14.08 -9.13 -5.52
CA PRO A 219 12.86 -9.76 -5.99
C PRO A 219 13.13 -10.85 -7.01
N ARG A 220 12.37 -11.94 -6.94
CA ARG A 220 12.49 -13.10 -7.85
C ARG A 220 11.20 -13.26 -8.65
N ARG A 221 11.33 -13.67 -9.89
CA ARG A 221 10.17 -14.01 -10.72
C ARG A 221 9.93 -15.52 -10.69
N ARG A 222 8.72 -15.92 -10.30
CA ARG A 222 8.27 -17.30 -10.26
C ARG A 222 6.90 -17.38 -10.94
N ASP A 223 6.73 -18.33 -11.84
CA ASP A 223 5.46 -18.57 -12.58
C ASP A 223 4.89 -17.29 -13.24
N GLY A 224 5.77 -16.38 -13.69
CA GLY A 224 5.38 -15.11 -14.30
C GLY A 224 5.09 -13.96 -13.32
N ILE A 225 5.04 -14.24 -12.02
CA ILE A 225 4.79 -13.27 -10.95
C ILE A 225 6.11 -12.83 -10.29
N TRP A 226 6.30 -11.53 -10.11
CA TRP A 226 7.39 -10.99 -9.30
C TRP A 226 7.03 -11.12 -7.82
N SER A 227 7.90 -11.74 -7.02
CA SER A 227 7.78 -11.83 -5.57
C SER A 227 8.66 -10.78 -4.91
N PHE A 228 8.04 -9.91 -4.11
CA PHE A 228 8.69 -8.89 -3.30
C PHE A 228 8.56 -9.26 -1.82
N PRO A 229 9.59 -9.85 -1.22
CA PRO A 229 9.50 -10.27 0.18
C PRO A 229 9.68 -9.11 1.14
N LEU A 230 8.89 -9.08 2.20
CA LEU A 230 9.16 -8.26 3.37
C LEU A 230 10.44 -8.73 4.05
N ALA A 231 11.33 -7.82 4.42
CA ALA A 231 12.61 -8.16 4.99
C ALA A 231 12.55 -8.45 6.50
N LEU A 232 13.28 -9.47 6.95
CA LEU A 232 13.54 -9.75 8.37
C LEU A 232 14.68 -8.86 8.88
N ILE A 233 14.36 -7.63 9.28
CA ILE A 233 15.34 -6.63 9.73
C ILE A 233 15.64 -6.74 11.22
N ARG A 234 16.82 -6.28 11.63
CA ARG A 234 17.17 -6.19 13.06
C ARG A 234 16.39 -5.02 13.70
N LEU A 235 15.62 -5.31 14.72
CA LEU A 235 14.89 -4.30 15.48
C LEU A 235 15.81 -3.70 16.56
N VAL A 236 16.11 -2.41 16.45
CA VAL A 236 16.93 -1.67 17.43
C VAL A 236 16.22 -1.69 18.79
N GLY A 237 17.00 -1.73 19.85
CA GLY A 237 16.47 -1.85 21.22
C GLY A 237 16.05 -3.28 21.61
N THR A 238 16.20 -4.25 20.71
CA THR A 238 15.91 -5.67 20.98
C THR A 238 17.01 -6.58 20.39
N PRO A 239 17.17 -7.82 20.89
CA PRO A 239 18.08 -8.79 20.28
C PRO A 239 17.51 -9.44 19.01
N TRP A 240 16.25 -9.17 18.66
CA TRP A 240 15.48 -9.92 17.68
C TRP A 240 15.55 -9.31 16.27
N ARG A 241 15.24 -10.13 15.28
CA ARG A 241 14.78 -9.69 13.97
C ARG A 241 13.27 -9.64 13.94
N SER A 242 12.73 -8.70 13.17
CA SER A 242 11.30 -8.54 12.94
C SER A 242 11.06 -8.34 11.45
N LEU A 243 9.91 -8.74 10.94
CA LEU A 243 9.50 -8.28 9.62
C LEU A 243 9.52 -6.76 9.58
N SER A 244 9.87 -6.19 8.43
CA SER A 244 9.82 -4.75 8.16
C SER A 244 8.37 -4.26 8.07
N MET A 245 7.58 -4.54 9.10
CA MET A 245 6.14 -4.28 9.18
C MET A 245 5.76 -3.81 10.59
N ASP A 246 4.94 -2.78 10.65
CA ASP A 246 4.54 -2.10 11.90
C ASP A 246 3.88 -3.03 12.93
N TYR A 247 2.99 -3.93 12.51
CA TYR A 247 2.37 -4.89 13.43
C TYR A 247 3.40 -5.79 14.11
N ASN A 248 4.41 -6.24 13.37
CA ASN A 248 5.47 -7.07 13.93
C ASN A 248 6.34 -6.28 14.93
N PHE A 249 6.55 -4.99 14.68
CA PHE A 249 7.21 -4.11 15.67
C PHE A 249 6.33 -3.93 16.90
N TYR A 250 5.03 -3.69 16.72
CA TYR A 250 4.07 -3.54 17.82
C TYR A 250 4.07 -4.76 18.73
N VAL A 251 4.03 -5.97 18.16
CA VAL A 251 4.13 -7.23 18.90
C VAL A 251 5.48 -7.35 19.62
N ASN A 252 6.59 -7.17 18.91
CA ASN A 252 7.92 -7.39 19.43
C ASN A 252 8.36 -6.36 20.48
N GLN A 253 7.88 -5.11 20.40
CA GLN A 253 8.28 -4.03 21.30
C GLN A 253 7.37 -3.89 22.54
N SER A 254 6.11 -4.27 22.42
CA SER A 254 5.13 -4.02 23.48
C SER A 254 4.15 -5.18 23.73
N GLY A 255 4.35 -6.36 23.10
CA GLY A 255 3.43 -7.49 23.21
C GLY A 255 2.02 -7.16 22.71
N ALA A 256 1.93 -6.33 21.66
CA ALA A 256 0.67 -5.80 21.11
C ALA A 256 -0.17 -5.04 22.16
N ARG A 257 0.48 -4.33 23.09
CA ARG A 257 -0.18 -3.53 24.13
C ARG A 257 0.16 -2.06 23.97
N THR A 258 -0.81 -1.19 24.23
CA THR A 258 -0.58 0.25 24.25
C THR A 258 0.30 0.62 25.44
N VAL A 259 1.35 1.38 25.19
CA VAL A 259 2.29 1.89 26.20
C VAL A 259 2.06 3.38 26.48
N SER A 260 2.75 3.94 27.49
CA SER A 260 2.69 5.38 27.75
C SER A 260 3.22 6.21 26.57
N ARG A 261 2.78 7.47 26.44
CA ARG A 261 3.26 8.39 25.39
C ARG A 261 4.78 8.60 25.41
N ARG A 262 5.39 8.60 26.60
CA ARG A 262 6.86 8.67 26.74
C ARG A 262 7.52 7.43 26.14
N ARG A 263 7.04 6.24 26.47
CA ARG A 263 7.57 4.98 25.91
C ARG A 263 7.32 4.89 24.41
N SER A 264 6.16 5.31 23.95
CA SER A 264 5.79 5.34 22.52
C SER A 264 6.83 6.10 21.68
N ARG A 265 7.32 7.25 22.12
CA ARG A 265 8.38 8.00 21.41
C ARG A 265 9.66 7.20 21.29
N ILE A 266 10.08 6.51 22.35
CA ILE A 266 11.26 5.63 22.31
C ILE A 266 11.07 4.52 21.29
N LEU A 267 9.88 3.89 21.25
CA LEU A 267 9.58 2.85 20.27
C LEU A 267 9.60 3.38 18.82
N ALA A 268 9.13 4.60 18.59
CA ALA A 268 9.22 5.25 17.29
C ALA A 268 10.67 5.50 16.86
N ASP A 269 11.52 5.96 17.79
CA ASP A 269 12.95 6.18 17.54
C ASP A 269 13.68 4.87 17.20
N ASP A 270 13.39 3.79 17.94
CA ASP A 270 13.95 2.46 17.70
C ASP A 270 13.55 1.92 16.31
N VAL A 271 12.29 2.10 15.90
CA VAL A 271 11.81 1.67 14.57
C VAL A 271 12.42 2.52 13.47
N PHE A 272 12.46 3.85 13.62
CA PHE A 272 13.15 4.72 12.68
C PHE A 272 14.62 4.32 12.51
N ALA A 273 15.33 4.07 13.60
CA ALA A 273 16.72 3.62 13.56
C ALA A 273 16.87 2.25 12.88
N SER A 274 15.90 1.35 13.05
CA SER A 274 15.85 0.04 12.40
C SER A 274 15.68 0.17 10.89
N TYR A 275 14.76 1.01 10.42
CA TYR A 275 14.57 1.33 9.01
C TYR A 275 15.83 1.97 8.40
N MET A 276 16.44 2.93 9.11
CA MET A 276 17.67 3.57 8.64
C MET A 276 18.85 2.60 8.58
N ARG A 277 18.94 1.64 9.48
CA ARG A 277 19.96 0.58 9.44
C ARG A 277 19.75 -0.34 8.23
N TYR A 278 18.51 -0.75 7.99
CA TYR A 278 18.13 -1.55 6.81
C TYR A 278 18.48 -0.79 5.51
N PHE A 279 18.05 0.48 5.42
CA PHE A 279 18.37 1.33 4.29
C PHE A 279 19.89 1.44 4.03
N ARG A 280 20.67 1.75 5.05
CA ARG A 280 22.13 1.91 4.90
C ARG A 280 22.81 0.62 4.46
N ALA A 281 22.37 -0.52 4.97
CA ALA A 281 22.92 -1.82 4.59
C ALA A 281 22.73 -2.09 3.10
N ASN A 282 21.52 -1.90 2.56
CA ASN A 282 21.24 -2.11 1.15
C ASN A 282 21.83 -0.99 0.27
N TYR A 283 21.73 0.27 0.71
CA TYR A 283 22.24 1.42 -0.03
C TYR A 283 23.76 1.37 -0.27
N HIS A 284 24.52 0.92 0.70
CA HIS A 284 25.97 0.72 0.58
C HIS A 284 26.34 -0.71 0.11
N GLY A 285 25.42 -1.65 0.20
CA GLY A 285 25.56 -3.04 -0.21
C GLY A 285 25.22 -3.27 -1.68
N ASP A 286 24.34 -4.23 -1.92
CA ASP A 286 23.94 -4.73 -3.25
C ASP A 286 22.79 -3.95 -3.89
N ARG A 287 22.29 -2.90 -3.25
CA ARG A 287 21.14 -2.09 -3.70
C ARG A 287 19.85 -2.87 -3.85
N ALA A 288 19.72 -4.03 -3.18
CA ALA A 288 18.46 -4.73 -3.15
C ALA A 288 17.33 -3.78 -2.72
N PRO A 289 16.17 -3.83 -3.36
CA PRO A 289 15.03 -2.99 -3.01
C PRO A 289 14.66 -3.10 -1.54
N ILE A 290 14.28 -1.98 -0.93
CA ILE A 290 13.76 -1.89 0.43
C ILE A 290 12.25 -2.09 0.37
N ASP A 291 11.73 -3.04 1.12
CA ASP A 291 10.30 -3.32 1.23
C ASP A 291 9.84 -3.09 2.68
N VAL A 292 8.90 -2.17 2.87
CA VAL A 292 8.34 -1.82 4.18
C VAL A 292 6.83 -1.87 4.11
N GLY A 293 6.23 -2.73 4.93
CA GLY A 293 4.79 -2.85 5.09
C GLY A 293 4.28 -2.11 6.33
N ASN A 294 3.10 -1.54 6.22
CA ASN A 294 2.40 -0.94 7.34
C ASN A 294 0.91 -1.20 7.23
N HIS A 295 0.20 -1.08 8.34
CA HIS A 295 -1.25 -1.10 8.40
C HIS A 295 -1.79 0.33 8.55
N PHE A 296 -3.05 0.53 8.24
CA PHE A 296 -3.74 1.78 8.56
C PHE A 296 -4.16 1.79 10.04
N ALA A 297 -3.16 1.80 10.92
CA ALA A 297 -3.35 1.76 12.36
C ALA A 297 -2.44 2.74 13.09
N THR A 298 -2.91 3.25 14.23
CA THR A 298 -2.20 4.23 15.05
C THR A 298 -1.74 3.62 16.39
N TRP A 299 -1.33 2.36 16.37
CA TRP A 299 -0.83 1.66 17.56
C TRP A 299 0.24 2.46 18.29
N ASN A 300 0.27 2.33 19.61
CA ASN A 300 1.18 3.07 20.47
C ASN A 300 1.19 4.57 20.15
N HIS A 301 -0.02 5.17 20.10
CA HIS A 301 -0.21 6.61 19.84
C HIS A 301 0.41 7.09 18.52
N GLY A 302 0.46 6.23 17.51
CA GLY A 302 0.99 6.56 16.19
C GLY A 302 2.51 6.42 16.06
N ALA A 303 3.20 5.74 17.00
CA ALA A 303 4.65 5.57 16.97
C ALA A 303 5.19 5.05 15.63
N TYR A 304 4.49 4.10 15.03
CA TYR A 304 4.92 3.47 13.77
C TYR A 304 4.64 4.34 12.55
N VAL A 305 3.57 5.12 12.59
CA VAL A 305 3.26 6.16 11.59
C VAL A 305 4.34 7.25 11.62
N ASP A 306 4.73 7.73 12.82
CA ASP A 306 5.81 8.70 13.00
C ASP A 306 7.15 8.17 12.47
N ALA A 307 7.54 6.96 12.89
CA ALA A 307 8.80 6.34 12.47
C ALA A 307 8.90 6.19 10.95
N LEU A 308 7.82 5.74 10.29
CA LEU A 308 7.79 5.57 8.85
C LEU A 308 7.77 6.93 8.12
N THR A 309 7.03 7.91 8.62
CA THR A 309 7.02 9.27 8.07
C THR A 309 8.44 9.85 8.05
N ARG A 310 9.14 9.82 9.19
CA ARG A 310 10.52 10.27 9.32
C ARG A 310 11.47 9.50 8.39
N PHE A 311 11.28 8.19 8.24
CA PHE A 311 12.08 7.37 7.34
C PHE A 311 11.90 7.80 5.89
N VAL A 312 10.67 7.93 5.41
CA VAL A 312 10.37 8.37 4.03
C VAL A 312 10.96 9.74 3.76
N GLU A 313 10.80 10.70 4.67
CA GLU A 313 11.37 12.04 4.57
C GLU A 313 12.91 12.03 4.54
N ALA A 314 13.54 11.15 5.31
CA ALA A 314 14.99 11.05 5.37
C ALA A 314 15.63 10.43 4.12
N VAL A 315 14.91 9.58 3.38
CA VAL A 315 15.53 8.80 2.30
C VAL A 315 15.01 9.14 0.91
N CYS A 316 13.72 9.49 0.74
CA CYS A 316 13.12 9.65 -0.58
C CYS A 316 13.61 10.87 -1.36
N ASN A 317 14.15 11.89 -0.70
CA ASN A 317 14.72 13.09 -1.32
C ASN A 317 16.20 12.92 -1.74
N ARG A 318 16.79 11.73 -1.58
CA ARG A 318 18.20 11.51 -1.96
C ARG A 318 18.33 11.26 -3.46
N PRO A 319 19.36 11.77 -4.15
CA PRO A 319 19.49 11.73 -5.62
C PRO A 319 19.44 10.32 -6.22
N GLU A 320 20.00 9.31 -5.55
CA GLU A 320 20.06 7.92 -6.03
C GLU A 320 18.94 7.04 -5.49
N VAL A 321 17.98 7.61 -4.76
CA VAL A 321 16.85 6.87 -4.17
C VAL A 321 15.59 7.07 -5.02
N ARG A 322 14.82 6.02 -5.15
CA ARG A 322 13.53 6.03 -5.82
C ARG A 322 12.49 5.39 -4.93
N CYS A 323 11.65 6.21 -4.32
CA CYS A 323 10.49 5.76 -3.54
C CYS A 323 9.30 5.57 -4.46
N VAL A 324 9.06 4.34 -4.86
CA VAL A 324 8.18 3.98 -5.97
C VAL A 324 7.19 2.88 -5.58
N THR A 325 6.17 2.71 -6.42
CA THR A 325 5.21 1.62 -6.32
C THR A 325 5.82 0.29 -6.78
N TYR A 326 5.19 -0.83 -6.40
CA TYR A 326 5.63 -2.16 -6.88
C TYR A 326 5.51 -2.27 -8.40
N SER A 327 4.43 -1.78 -9.02
CA SER A 327 4.26 -1.81 -10.47
C SER A 327 5.35 -1.01 -11.20
N SER A 328 5.77 0.12 -10.65
CA SER A 328 6.89 0.89 -11.19
C SER A 328 8.19 0.10 -11.13
N LEU A 329 8.46 -0.59 -10.02
CA LEU A 329 9.65 -1.44 -9.92
C LEU A 329 9.55 -2.67 -10.83
N VAL A 330 8.38 -3.31 -10.96
CA VAL A 330 8.16 -4.40 -11.94
C VAL A 330 8.50 -3.95 -13.36
N SER A 331 8.04 -2.76 -13.75
CA SER A 331 8.36 -2.19 -15.08
C SER A 331 9.86 -1.99 -15.25
N TRP A 332 10.54 -1.45 -14.25
CA TRP A 332 12.00 -1.30 -14.27
C TRP A 332 12.72 -2.65 -14.35
N LEU A 333 12.33 -3.64 -13.53
CA LEU A 333 12.91 -4.99 -13.52
C LEU A 333 12.77 -5.68 -14.89
N ASN A 334 11.59 -5.57 -15.52
CA ASN A 334 11.31 -6.15 -16.82
C ASN A 334 12.12 -5.49 -17.96
N ALA A 335 12.48 -4.23 -17.82
CA ALA A 335 13.31 -3.51 -18.78
C ALA A 335 14.82 -3.84 -18.65
N GLN A 336 15.25 -4.51 -17.57
CA GLN A 336 16.66 -4.85 -17.40
C GLN A 336 17.08 -6.02 -18.29
N ARG A 337 18.28 -5.93 -18.85
CA ARG A 337 18.91 -7.07 -19.54
C ARG A 337 19.21 -8.18 -18.48
N PRO A 338 18.92 -9.47 -18.76
CA PRO A 338 19.09 -10.54 -17.77
C PRO A 338 20.47 -10.60 -17.11
N GLY A 339 21.55 -10.37 -17.89
CA GLY A 339 22.91 -10.37 -17.35
C GLY A 339 23.21 -9.16 -16.43
N TRP A 340 22.50 -8.04 -16.56
CA TRP A 340 22.65 -6.88 -15.67
C TRP A 340 21.95 -7.15 -14.33
N LEU A 341 20.74 -7.64 -14.38
CA LEU A 341 20.00 -7.99 -13.17
C LEU A 341 20.72 -9.08 -12.35
N ALA A 342 21.35 -10.06 -13.02
CA ALA A 342 22.16 -11.08 -12.35
C ALA A 342 23.40 -10.47 -11.64
N ARG A 343 24.04 -9.47 -12.24
CA ARG A 343 25.15 -8.74 -11.62
C ARG A 343 24.70 -7.90 -10.43
N ASP A 344 23.59 -7.20 -10.58
CA ASP A 344 23.02 -6.38 -9.51
C ASP A 344 22.69 -7.26 -8.29
N ARG A 345 22.01 -8.40 -8.52
CA ARG A 345 21.73 -9.40 -7.49
C ARG A 345 22.97 -9.96 -6.80
N ALA A 346 24.07 -10.03 -7.51
CA ALA A 346 25.36 -10.50 -6.97
C ALA A 346 26.17 -9.38 -6.30
N GLY A 347 25.66 -8.15 -6.21
CA GLY A 347 26.36 -7.01 -5.66
C GLY A 347 27.64 -6.63 -6.42
N ARG A 348 27.78 -7.07 -7.67
CA ARG A 348 29.00 -6.90 -8.48
C ARG A 348 28.98 -5.55 -9.24
N PHE A 349 28.89 -4.48 -8.50
CA PHE A 349 29.00 -3.14 -9.07
C PHE A 349 30.47 -2.77 -9.24
N ARG A 350 30.83 -2.13 -10.36
CA ARG A 350 32.13 -1.48 -10.45
C ARG A 350 32.15 -0.33 -9.44
N ARG A 351 33.01 -0.42 -8.44
CA ARG A 351 33.32 0.73 -7.58
C ARG A 351 33.79 1.87 -8.48
N MET A 352 33.20 3.04 -8.38
CA MET A 352 33.77 4.24 -8.93
C MET A 352 35.04 4.51 -8.12
N ARG A 353 36.20 4.54 -8.79
CA ARG A 353 37.43 5.12 -8.24
C ARG A 353 37.31 6.63 -8.18
#